data_48d506bd964cfd487a4a071710425aae
#
_entry.id   48d506bd964cfd487a4a071710425aae
#
_cell.length_a   1.000
_cell.length_b   1.000
_cell.length_c   1.000
_cell.angle_alpha   90.00
_cell.angle_beta   90.00
_cell.angle_gamma   90.00
#
_symmetry.space_group_name_H-M   'P 1'
#
loop_
_entity.id
_entity.type
_entity.pdbx_description
1 polymer ?
#
loop_
_entity_poly.entity_id
_entity_poly.type
_entity_poly.pdbx_seq_one_letter_code
_entity_poly.pdbx_strand_id
1 'polypeptide(L)'
;MRAPPHVTLISLALLIAAWTLGAWAMNDADILPTPMSVWQVIVAESNSGALWYHMANTLRRVALAFTLAMTVGMALGLAMGRSERLNMWLDPWVTVFLNLPALVIIVLCYLWIGLNEVAAIIAVALNKTAMVTVTIREGVRTLDRGVGDMAQVYRLTPMTRLRHVIWPQLGPFVATSTRNGLAVIWKIVLVVEFLGRSNGVGFQIHLYFQLFDTATV
;
A
#
# COMPACT_ATOMS: atom_id res chain seq x y z
N MET A 1 15.62 -20.27 -0.57
CA MET A 1 16.33 -20.53 -1.85
C MET A 1 15.71 -19.69 -2.94
N ARG A 2 16.48 -18.90 -3.69
CA ARG A 2 15.98 -18.20 -4.87
C ARG A 2 16.02 -19.16 -6.05
N ALA A 3 14.93 -19.26 -6.82
CA ALA A 3 14.93 -20.08 -8.04
C ALA A 3 16.01 -19.58 -9.01
N PRO A 4 16.74 -20.46 -9.69
CA PRO A 4 17.73 -20.06 -10.67
C PRO A 4 17.07 -19.30 -11.83
N PRO A 5 17.77 -18.31 -12.45
CA PRO A 5 17.17 -17.38 -13.40
C PRO A 5 16.56 -18.07 -14.63
N HIS A 6 17.11 -19.16 -15.08
CA HIS A 6 16.54 -19.95 -16.21
C HIS A 6 15.18 -20.56 -15.86
N VAL A 7 14.95 -21.04 -14.62
CA VAL A 7 13.67 -21.57 -14.18
C VAL A 7 12.62 -20.49 -14.17
N THR A 8 12.98 -19.27 -13.70
CA THR A 8 12.07 -18.12 -13.72
C THR A 8 11.69 -17.72 -15.15
N LEU A 9 12.66 -17.67 -16.08
CA LEU A 9 12.40 -17.35 -17.48
C LEU A 9 11.51 -18.39 -18.17
N ILE A 10 11.76 -19.69 -17.95
CA ILE A 10 10.95 -20.78 -18.50
C ILE A 10 9.52 -20.70 -17.95
N SER A 11 9.37 -20.46 -16.64
CA SER A 11 8.04 -20.33 -16.01
C SER A 11 7.24 -19.16 -16.59
N LEU A 12 7.87 -18.00 -16.81
CA LEU A 12 7.24 -16.83 -17.43
C LEU A 12 6.87 -17.11 -18.91
N ALA A 13 7.74 -17.77 -19.66
CA ALA A 13 7.46 -18.15 -21.04
C ALA A 13 6.29 -19.12 -21.14
N LEU A 14 6.21 -20.11 -20.24
CA LEU A 14 5.08 -21.03 -20.15
C LEU A 14 3.76 -20.33 -19.81
N LEU A 15 3.80 -19.32 -18.91
CA LEU A 15 2.62 -18.52 -18.57
C LEU A 15 2.11 -17.76 -19.80
N ILE A 16 3.00 -17.08 -20.55
CA ILE A 16 2.63 -16.35 -21.77
C ILE A 16 2.11 -17.30 -22.85
N ALA A 17 2.73 -18.48 -23.01
CA ALA A 17 2.27 -19.50 -23.95
C ALA A 17 0.87 -20.02 -23.57
N ALA A 18 0.63 -20.31 -22.30
CA ALA A 18 -0.68 -20.74 -21.80
C ALA A 18 -1.75 -19.66 -22.02
N TRP A 19 -1.44 -18.39 -21.76
CA TRP A 19 -2.34 -17.26 -22.05
C TRP A 19 -2.65 -17.17 -23.55
N THR A 20 -1.63 -17.22 -24.41
CA THR A 20 -1.80 -17.15 -25.87
C THR A 20 -2.67 -18.30 -26.39
N LEU A 21 -2.44 -19.54 -25.91
CA LEU A 21 -3.25 -20.71 -26.27
C LEU A 21 -4.69 -20.57 -25.78
N GLY A 22 -4.90 -20.05 -24.55
CA GLY A 22 -6.23 -19.78 -24.01
C GLY A 22 -7.00 -18.76 -24.85
N ALA A 23 -6.35 -17.64 -25.21
CA ALA A 23 -6.93 -16.60 -26.05
C ALA A 23 -7.29 -17.12 -27.46
N TRP A 24 -6.42 -17.94 -28.03
CA TRP A 24 -6.69 -18.58 -29.32
C TRP A 24 -7.84 -19.59 -29.26
N ALA A 25 -7.89 -20.40 -28.19
CA ALA A 25 -8.94 -21.40 -28.02
C ALA A 25 -10.32 -20.77 -27.76
N MET A 26 -10.39 -19.65 -27.06
CA MET A 26 -11.64 -18.91 -26.82
C MET A 26 -12.11 -18.16 -28.06
N ASN A 27 -11.20 -17.75 -28.94
CA ASN A 27 -11.47 -17.01 -30.18
C ASN A 27 -12.43 -15.82 -30.01
N ASP A 28 -12.39 -15.19 -28.84
CA ASP A 28 -13.20 -14.04 -28.46
C ASP A 28 -12.29 -13.02 -27.75
N ALA A 29 -11.95 -11.94 -28.46
CA ALA A 29 -11.05 -10.92 -27.99
C ALA A 29 -11.67 -10.05 -26.86
N ASP A 30 -13.00 -10.01 -26.78
CA ASP A 30 -13.71 -9.25 -25.75
C ASP A 30 -13.70 -9.98 -24.40
N ILE A 31 -13.54 -11.31 -24.42
CA ILE A 31 -13.43 -12.11 -23.19
C ILE A 31 -11.97 -12.27 -22.77
N LEU A 32 -11.10 -12.67 -23.70
CA LEU A 32 -9.68 -12.89 -23.40
C LEU A 32 -8.78 -12.35 -24.52
N PRO A 33 -8.30 -11.11 -24.39
CA PRO A 33 -7.42 -10.49 -25.37
C PRO A 33 -6.08 -11.24 -25.45
N THR A 34 -5.47 -11.21 -26.62
CA THR A 34 -4.15 -11.81 -26.82
C THR A 34 -3.05 -10.96 -26.18
N PRO A 35 -1.91 -11.54 -25.76
CA PRO A 35 -0.78 -10.76 -25.27
C PRO A 35 -0.31 -9.65 -26.23
N MET A 36 -0.48 -9.89 -27.54
CA MET A 36 -0.08 -8.93 -28.58
C MET A 36 -1.04 -7.73 -28.65
N SER A 37 -2.35 -7.96 -28.52
CA SER A 37 -3.32 -6.84 -28.47
C SER A 37 -3.11 -5.96 -27.24
N VAL A 38 -2.89 -6.57 -26.07
CA VAL A 38 -2.55 -5.84 -24.83
C VAL A 38 -1.27 -5.04 -25.01
N TRP A 39 -0.24 -5.60 -25.64
CA TRP A 39 1.01 -4.87 -25.94
C TRP A 39 0.77 -3.66 -26.84
N GLN A 40 -0.05 -3.80 -27.88
CA GLN A 40 -0.41 -2.68 -28.75
C GLN A 40 -1.13 -1.56 -28.03
N VAL A 41 -2.05 -1.89 -27.13
CA VAL A 41 -2.72 -0.91 -26.25
C VAL A 41 -1.72 -0.20 -25.34
N ILE A 42 -0.81 -0.92 -24.68
CA ILE A 42 0.24 -0.31 -23.84
C ILE A 42 1.08 0.68 -24.64
N VAL A 43 1.48 0.33 -25.86
CA VAL A 43 2.26 1.21 -26.73
C VAL A 43 1.45 2.44 -27.15
N ALA A 44 0.19 2.27 -27.52
CA ALA A 44 -0.70 3.37 -27.91
C ALA A 44 -0.93 4.36 -26.74
N GLU A 45 -1.30 3.84 -25.57
CA GLU A 45 -1.51 4.64 -24.35
C GLU A 45 -0.23 5.32 -23.85
N SER A 46 0.92 4.66 -24.02
CA SER A 46 2.24 5.25 -23.73
C SER A 46 2.59 6.41 -24.65
N ASN A 47 2.33 6.26 -25.97
CA ASN A 47 2.61 7.28 -26.96
C ASN A 47 1.66 8.48 -26.86
N SER A 48 0.40 8.26 -26.46
CA SER A 48 -0.56 9.34 -26.20
C SER A 48 -0.24 10.13 -24.93
N GLY A 49 0.58 9.58 -24.04
CA GLY A 49 0.88 10.12 -22.72
C GLY A 49 -0.17 9.80 -21.65
N ALA A 50 -1.30 9.20 -22.01
CA ALA A 50 -2.39 8.88 -21.08
C ALA A 50 -1.95 7.92 -19.99
N LEU A 51 -1.23 6.84 -20.35
CA LEU A 51 -0.66 5.89 -19.38
C LEU A 51 0.18 6.59 -18.32
N TRP A 52 1.09 7.46 -18.73
CA TRP A 52 1.99 8.18 -17.81
C TRP A 52 1.26 9.16 -16.91
N TYR A 53 0.25 9.85 -17.45
CA TYR A 53 -0.60 10.75 -16.68
C TYR A 53 -1.35 10.02 -15.56
N HIS A 54 -2.01 8.91 -15.89
CA HIS A 54 -2.78 8.13 -14.92
C HIS A 54 -1.88 7.45 -13.89
N MET A 55 -0.76 6.88 -14.33
CA MET A 55 0.24 6.26 -13.45
C MET A 55 0.85 7.27 -12.47
N ALA A 56 1.20 8.47 -12.94
CA ALA A 56 1.74 9.52 -12.06
C ALA A 56 0.74 9.94 -10.97
N ASN A 57 -0.56 10.05 -11.30
CA ASN A 57 -1.60 10.37 -10.32
C ASN A 57 -1.74 9.26 -9.26
N THR A 58 -1.77 8.00 -9.69
CA THR A 58 -1.81 6.85 -8.77
C THR A 58 -0.58 6.82 -7.86
N LEU A 59 0.63 6.97 -8.42
CA LEU A 59 1.87 6.99 -7.64
C LEU A 59 1.91 8.14 -6.64
N ARG A 60 1.43 9.32 -7.02
CA ARG A 60 1.31 10.46 -6.11
C ARG A 60 0.40 10.14 -4.92
N ARG A 61 -0.77 9.54 -5.15
CA ARG A 61 -1.69 9.12 -4.09
C ARG A 61 -1.06 8.07 -3.19
N VAL A 62 -0.41 7.07 -3.78
CA VAL A 62 0.34 6.04 -3.02
C VAL A 62 1.39 6.69 -2.13
N ALA A 63 2.21 7.59 -2.65
CA ALA A 63 3.26 8.26 -1.90
C ALA A 63 2.71 9.11 -0.74
N LEU A 64 1.64 9.89 -0.99
CA LEU A 64 1.04 10.73 0.02
C LEU A 64 0.34 9.92 1.12
N ALA A 65 -0.46 8.91 0.73
CA ALA A 65 -1.13 8.04 1.70
C ALA A 65 -0.14 7.20 2.50
N PHE A 66 0.92 6.70 1.86
CA PHE A 66 1.99 5.97 2.53
C PHE A 66 2.73 6.84 3.55
N THR A 67 3.13 8.04 3.16
CA THR A 67 3.82 8.98 4.05
C THR A 67 2.95 9.34 5.26
N LEU A 68 1.67 9.63 5.03
CA LEU A 68 0.72 9.95 6.09
C LEU A 68 0.51 8.75 7.03
N ALA A 69 0.28 7.56 6.49
CA ALA A 69 0.09 6.34 7.29
C ALA A 69 1.32 5.98 8.11
N MET A 70 2.52 6.07 7.52
CA MET A 70 3.77 5.78 8.21
C MET A 70 4.07 6.80 9.31
N THR A 71 3.91 8.10 9.04
CA THR A 71 4.19 9.14 10.04
C THR A 71 3.24 9.07 11.23
N VAL A 72 1.92 8.98 10.98
CA VAL A 72 0.92 8.89 12.05
C VAL A 72 1.03 7.55 12.78
N GLY A 73 1.13 6.44 12.04
CA GLY A 73 1.23 5.10 12.62
C GLY A 73 2.50 4.91 13.45
N MET A 74 3.65 5.43 13.01
CA MET A 74 4.88 5.41 13.81
C MET A 74 4.75 6.25 15.08
N ALA A 75 4.18 7.45 14.99
CA ALA A 75 3.99 8.32 16.15
C ALA A 75 3.08 7.65 17.19
N LEU A 76 1.95 7.11 16.77
CA LEU A 76 1.02 6.37 17.63
C LEU A 76 1.66 5.11 18.21
N GLY A 77 2.32 4.31 17.39
CA GLY A 77 2.98 3.07 17.82
C GLY A 77 4.09 3.31 18.85
N LEU A 78 4.91 4.35 18.63
CA LEU A 78 5.93 4.79 19.59
C LEU A 78 5.31 5.26 20.92
N ALA A 79 4.23 6.03 20.87
CA ALA A 79 3.55 6.55 22.05
C ALA A 79 2.89 5.42 22.85
N MET A 80 2.14 4.53 22.18
CA MET A 80 1.47 3.38 22.81
C MET A 80 2.48 2.34 23.34
N GLY A 81 3.57 2.09 22.63
CA GLY A 81 4.61 1.16 23.07
C GLY A 81 5.36 1.61 24.32
N ARG A 82 5.44 2.93 24.56
CA ARG A 82 6.12 3.52 25.72
C ARG A 82 5.20 3.76 26.92
N SER A 83 3.91 3.89 26.71
CA SER A 83 2.94 4.24 27.75
C SER A 83 1.82 3.20 27.79
N GLU A 84 1.82 2.39 28.85
CA GLU A 84 0.76 1.39 29.07
C GLU A 84 -0.61 2.06 29.23
N ARG A 85 -0.66 3.22 29.88
CA ARG A 85 -1.88 4.00 30.02
C ARG A 85 -2.45 4.43 28.67
N LEU A 86 -1.60 4.95 27.78
CA LEU A 86 -2.03 5.36 26.44
C LEU A 86 -2.43 4.15 25.61
N ASN A 87 -1.71 3.05 25.74
CA ASN A 87 -2.05 1.80 25.08
C ASN A 87 -3.43 1.29 25.49
N MET A 88 -3.77 1.26 26.78
CA MET A 88 -5.10 0.83 27.25
C MET A 88 -6.24 1.66 26.63
N TRP A 89 -6.05 2.96 26.44
CA TRP A 89 -7.08 3.84 25.89
C TRP A 89 -7.20 3.75 24.36
N LEU A 90 -6.10 3.56 23.65
CA LEU A 90 -6.09 3.59 22.18
C LEU A 90 -6.19 2.20 21.54
N ASP A 91 -5.82 1.13 22.24
CA ASP A 91 -5.83 -0.24 21.68
C ASP A 91 -7.22 -0.68 21.18
N PRO A 92 -8.34 -0.40 21.88
CA PRO A 92 -9.67 -0.73 21.36
C PRO A 92 -9.96 -0.05 20.00
N TRP A 93 -9.57 1.22 19.85
CA TRP A 93 -9.76 1.96 18.60
C TRP A 93 -8.89 1.41 17.47
N VAL A 94 -7.62 1.15 17.75
CA VAL A 94 -6.71 0.53 16.79
C VAL A 94 -7.25 -0.82 16.34
N THR A 95 -7.76 -1.62 17.26
CA THR A 95 -8.37 -2.93 16.96
C THR A 95 -9.61 -2.80 16.09
N VAL A 96 -10.47 -1.81 16.33
CA VAL A 96 -11.63 -1.52 15.46
C VAL A 96 -11.16 -1.20 14.04
N PHE A 97 -10.22 -0.26 13.88
CA PHE A 97 -9.71 0.12 12.57
C PHE A 97 -8.99 -1.01 11.82
N LEU A 98 -8.32 -1.93 12.53
CA LEU A 98 -7.71 -3.12 11.92
C LEU A 98 -8.74 -4.08 11.32
N ASN A 99 -9.92 -4.16 11.94
CA ASN A 99 -10.97 -5.10 11.53
C ASN A 99 -12.01 -4.49 10.58
N LEU A 100 -11.99 -3.16 10.39
CA LEU A 100 -12.86 -2.53 9.40
C LEU A 100 -12.40 -2.84 7.97
N PRO A 101 -13.30 -3.34 7.10
CA PRO A 101 -12.98 -3.51 5.68
C PRO A 101 -12.59 -2.19 5.04
N ALA A 102 -11.53 -2.20 4.23
CA ALA A 102 -11.05 -1.00 3.55
C ALA A 102 -12.14 -0.28 2.75
N LEU A 103 -13.00 -1.05 2.09
CA LEU A 103 -14.14 -0.52 1.32
C LEU A 103 -15.07 0.35 2.17
N VAL A 104 -15.36 -0.07 3.40
CA VAL A 104 -16.24 0.69 4.31
C VAL A 104 -15.60 2.03 4.66
N ILE A 105 -14.30 2.04 4.99
CA ILE A 105 -13.56 3.27 5.28
C ILE A 105 -13.57 4.21 4.07
N ILE A 106 -13.37 3.68 2.87
CA ILE A 106 -13.38 4.47 1.63
C ILE A 106 -14.74 5.13 1.42
N VAL A 107 -15.82 4.34 1.51
CA VAL A 107 -17.18 4.85 1.30
C VAL A 107 -17.54 5.92 2.34
N LEU A 108 -17.20 5.70 3.61
CA LEU A 108 -17.45 6.69 4.67
C LEU A 108 -16.64 7.98 4.44
N CYS A 109 -15.37 7.88 4.04
CA CYS A 109 -14.57 9.06 3.72
C CYS A 109 -15.15 9.84 2.54
N TYR A 110 -15.61 9.16 1.50
CA TYR A 110 -16.25 9.81 0.36
C TYR A 110 -17.60 10.42 0.72
N LEU A 111 -18.37 9.80 1.59
CA LEU A 111 -19.66 10.31 2.04
C LEU A 111 -19.50 11.57 2.91
N TRP A 112 -18.54 11.59 3.82
CA TRP A 112 -18.37 12.67 4.80
C TRP A 112 -17.51 13.82 4.30
N ILE A 113 -16.48 13.55 3.50
CA ILE A 113 -15.52 14.54 3.02
C ILE A 113 -15.82 14.94 1.57
N GLY A 114 -16.53 14.07 0.83
CA GLY A 114 -16.83 14.24 -0.60
C GLY A 114 -15.84 13.49 -1.51
N LEU A 115 -16.20 13.38 -2.79
CA LEU A 115 -15.43 12.67 -3.82
C LEU A 115 -14.20 13.49 -4.28
N ASN A 116 -13.25 13.71 -3.39
CA ASN A 116 -12.06 14.53 -3.64
C ASN A 116 -10.75 13.81 -3.32
N GLU A 117 -9.61 14.44 -3.64
CA GLU A 117 -8.26 13.89 -3.40
C GLU A 117 -7.98 13.68 -1.91
N VAL A 118 -8.44 14.57 -1.06
CA VAL A 118 -8.20 14.52 0.38
C VAL A 118 -8.89 13.29 0.99
N ALA A 119 -10.16 13.06 0.62
CA ALA A 119 -10.90 11.88 1.07
C ALA A 119 -10.21 10.58 0.64
N ALA A 120 -9.76 10.53 -0.61
CA ALA A 120 -9.04 9.39 -1.17
C ALA A 120 -7.78 9.06 -0.36
N ILE A 121 -6.92 10.06 -0.12
CA ILE A 121 -5.67 9.91 0.62
C ILE A 121 -5.93 9.54 2.08
N ILE A 122 -6.88 10.19 2.74
CA ILE A 122 -7.25 9.91 4.14
C ILE A 122 -7.78 8.49 4.29
N ALA A 123 -8.67 8.02 3.41
CA ALA A 123 -9.23 6.68 3.46
C ALA A 123 -8.14 5.60 3.42
N VAL A 124 -7.21 5.73 2.49
CA VAL A 124 -6.08 4.80 2.34
C VAL A 124 -5.14 4.87 3.56
N ALA A 125 -4.83 6.07 4.01
CA ALA A 125 -3.95 6.29 5.15
C ALA A 125 -4.54 5.73 6.45
N LEU A 126 -5.82 5.97 6.74
CA LEU A 126 -6.50 5.45 7.94
C LEU A 126 -6.45 3.93 8.01
N ASN A 127 -6.78 3.26 6.92
CA ASN A 127 -6.73 1.79 6.86
C ASN A 127 -5.33 1.26 7.21
N LYS A 128 -4.27 1.91 6.73
CA LYS A 128 -2.91 1.42 6.92
C LYS A 128 -2.29 1.88 8.24
N THR A 129 -2.69 3.02 8.77
CA THR A 129 -2.18 3.58 10.04
C THR A 129 -2.30 2.59 11.19
N ALA A 130 -3.45 1.92 11.34
CA ALA A 130 -3.67 0.95 12.41
C ALA A 130 -2.65 -0.19 12.38
N MET A 131 -2.36 -0.75 11.21
CA MET A 131 -1.37 -1.83 11.07
C MET A 131 0.06 -1.36 11.37
N VAL A 132 0.45 -0.16 10.91
CA VAL A 132 1.75 0.44 11.24
C VAL A 132 1.86 0.67 12.74
N THR A 133 0.80 1.21 13.36
CA THR A 133 0.75 1.46 14.81
C THR A 133 1.03 0.18 15.61
N VAL A 134 0.34 -0.92 15.30
CA VAL A 134 0.57 -2.20 15.98
C VAL A 134 1.98 -2.71 15.77
N THR A 135 2.47 -2.72 14.52
CA THR A 135 3.81 -3.24 14.23
C THR A 135 4.90 -2.44 14.98
N ILE A 136 4.80 -1.12 15.01
CA ILE A 136 5.76 -0.27 15.71
C ILE A 136 5.61 -0.38 17.23
N ARG A 137 4.38 -0.47 17.76
CA ARG A 137 4.12 -0.70 19.17
C ARG A 137 4.79 -1.98 19.66
N GLU A 138 4.61 -3.08 18.96
CA GLU A 138 5.25 -4.35 19.30
C GLU A 138 6.78 -4.24 19.18
N GLY A 139 7.29 -3.56 18.16
CA GLY A 139 8.73 -3.28 18.06
C GLY A 139 9.26 -2.50 19.26
N VAL A 140 8.52 -1.52 19.76
CA VAL A 140 8.92 -0.75 20.97
C VAL A 140 8.95 -1.62 22.22
N ARG A 141 8.01 -2.56 22.34
CA ARG A 141 7.94 -3.50 23.49
C ARG A 141 9.06 -4.52 23.51
N THR A 142 9.68 -4.80 22.37
CA THR A 142 10.82 -5.73 22.24
C THR A 142 12.18 -5.04 22.36
N LEU A 143 12.22 -3.72 22.59
CA LEU A 143 13.49 -3.00 22.79
C LEU A 143 14.29 -3.55 23.95
N ASP A 144 15.60 -3.67 23.76
CA ASP A 144 16.52 -4.16 24.80
C ASP A 144 16.56 -3.17 25.99
N ARG A 145 16.16 -3.69 27.17
CA ARG A 145 16.16 -2.93 28.41
C ARG A 145 17.56 -2.53 28.84
N GLY A 146 18.56 -3.42 28.68
CA GLY A 146 19.94 -3.15 29.05
C GLY A 146 20.53 -1.97 28.26
N VAL A 147 20.24 -1.90 26.95
CA VAL A 147 20.63 -0.75 26.13
C VAL A 147 19.86 0.52 26.54
N GLY A 148 18.62 0.36 26.97
CA GLY A 148 17.82 1.45 27.54
C GLY A 148 18.42 2.00 28.85
N ASP A 149 18.82 1.13 29.76
CA ASP A 149 19.44 1.44 31.04
C ASP A 149 20.81 2.10 30.86
N MET A 150 21.62 1.57 29.93
CA MET A 150 22.88 2.19 29.52
C MET A 150 22.67 3.65 29.05
N ALA A 151 21.67 3.89 28.20
CA ALA A 151 21.35 5.24 27.72
C ALA A 151 20.95 6.18 28.86
N GLN A 152 20.37 5.66 29.93
CA GLN A 152 20.01 6.44 31.11
C GLN A 152 21.24 6.74 31.99
N VAL A 153 22.12 5.74 32.24
CA VAL A 153 23.38 5.90 32.98
C VAL A 153 24.26 6.97 32.32
N TYR A 154 24.38 6.92 30.97
CA TYR A 154 25.16 7.91 30.22
C TYR A 154 24.41 9.25 30.02
N ARG A 155 23.22 9.41 30.60
CA ARG A 155 22.39 10.62 30.53
C ARG A 155 22.20 11.13 29.10
N LEU A 156 21.94 10.21 28.15
CA LEU A 156 21.70 10.58 26.76
C LEU A 156 20.48 11.47 26.64
N THR A 157 20.59 12.52 25.84
CA THR A 157 19.45 13.40 25.56
C THR A 157 18.32 12.61 24.87
N PRO A 158 17.04 13.02 25.00
CA PRO A 158 15.92 12.33 24.36
C PRO A 158 16.10 12.11 22.85
N MET A 159 16.67 13.11 22.16
CA MET A 159 16.94 13.03 20.72
C MET A 159 18.07 12.05 20.41
N THR A 160 19.15 12.04 21.19
CA THR A 160 20.27 11.10 21.04
C THR A 160 19.79 9.67 21.31
N ARG A 161 18.98 9.47 22.37
CA ARG A 161 18.36 8.18 22.68
C ARG A 161 17.45 7.70 21.56
N LEU A 162 16.60 8.57 21.00
CA LEU A 162 15.74 8.24 19.87
C LEU A 162 16.56 7.80 18.65
N ARG A 163 17.58 8.60 18.27
CA ARG A 163 18.35 8.40 17.05
C ARG A 163 19.32 7.23 17.11
N HIS A 164 20.00 7.01 18.25
CA HIS A 164 21.11 6.04 18.36
C HIS A 164 20.75 4.76 19.13
N VAL A 165 19.64 4.75 19.88
CA VAL A 165 19.21 3.58 20.65
C VAL A 165 17.92 2.99 20.08
N ILE A 166 16.88 3.80 19.95
CA ILE A 166 15.56 3.32 19.62
C ILE A 166 15.42 3.07 18.11
N TRP A 167 15.81 4.05 17.30
CA TRP A 167 15.65 3.98 15.85
C TRP A 167 16.37 2.78 15.20
N PRO A 168 17.64 2.45 15.55
CA PRO A 168 18.31 1.28 15.00
C PRO A 168 17.62 -0.05 15.36
N GLN A 169 17.10 -0.17 16.57
CA GLN A 169 16.41 -1.38 17.03
C GLN A 169 15.01 -1.52 16.37
N LEU A 170 14.36 -0.40 16.04
CA LEU A 170 13.08 -0.40 15.32
C LEU A 170 13.23 -0.62 13.81
N GLY A 171 14.43 -0.53 13.27
CA GLY A 171 14.71 -0.68 11.84
C GLY A 171 14.00 -1.87 11.18
N PRO A 172 14.08 -3.09 11.71
CA PRO A 172 13.39 -4.26 11.15
C PRO A 172 11.86 -4.10 11.11
N PHE A 173 11.25 -3.51 12.13
CA PHE A 173 9.80 -3.26 12.21
C PHE A 173 9.36 -2.20 11.22
N VAL A 174 10.14 -1.12 11.09
CA VAL A 174 9.91 -0.07 10.08
C VAL A 174 10.04 -0.66 8.67
N ALA A 175 11.07 -1.46 8.40
CA ALA A 175 11.26 -2.10 7.11
C ALA A 175 10.10 -3.06 6.77
N THR A 176 9.62 -3.84 7.74
CA THR A 176 8.45 -4.72 7.58
C THR A 176 7.19 -3.92 7.30
N SER A 177 6.92 -2.85 8.06
CA SER A 177 5.78 -1.96 7.84
C SER A 177 5.84 -1.27 6.48
N THR A 178 7.02 -0.85 6.04
CA THR A 178 7.24 -0.25 4.73
C THR A 178 6.92 -1.23 3.61
N ARG A 179 7.52 -2.42 3.65
CA ARG A 179 7.36 -3.45 2.61
C ARG A 179 5.91 -3.91 2.49
N ASN A 180 5.28 -4.27 3.60
CA ASN A 180 3.88 -4.70 3.62
C ASN A 180 2.94 -3.54 3.33
N GLY A 181 3.29 -2.33 3.85
CA GLY A 181 2.55 -1.11 3.64
C GLY A 181 2.39 -0.74 2.20
N LEU A 182 3.48 -0.67 1.48
CA LEU A 182 3.48 -0.26 0.08
C LEU A 182 2.63 -1.19 -0.80
N ALA A 183 2.77 -2.52 -0.60
CA ALA A 183 2.02 -3.52 -1.36
C ALA A 183 0.50 -3.43 -1.12
N VAL A 184 0.07 -3.13 0.11
CA VAL A 184 -1.36 -3.00 0.46
C VAL A 184 -1.90 -1.65 0.02
N ILE A 185 -1.16 -0.56 0.25
CA ILE A 185 -1.58 0.80 -0.13
C ILE A 185 -1.82 0.88 -1.64
N TRP A 186 -0.94 0.30 -2.46
CA TRP A 186 -1.12 0.25 -3.90
C TRP A 186 -2.50 -0.32 -4.29
N LYS A 187 -2.86 -1.47 -3.73
CA LYS A 187 -4.16 -2.12 -4.01
C LYS A 187 -5.35 -1.27 -3.57
N ILE A 188 -5.27 -0.65 -2.38
CA ILE A 188 -6.35 0.17 -1.86
C ILE A 188 -6.50 1.47 -2.66
N VAL A 189 -5.40 2.08 -3.13
CA VAL A 189 -5.44 3.26 -4.00
C VAL A 189 -6.17 2.95 -5.30
N LEU A 190 -5.93 1.79 -5.94
CA LEU A 190 -6.68 1.39 -7.13
C LEU A 190 -8.18 1.29 -6.86
N VAL A 191 -8.59 0.74 -5.71
CA VAL A 191 -10.00 0.66 -5.31
C VAL A 191 -10.60 2.05 -5.08
N VAL A 192 -9.87 2.95 -4.42
CA VAL A 192 -10.29 4.34 -4.20
C VAL A 192 -10.48 5.08 -5.53
N GLU A 193 -9.56 4.89 -6.48
CA GLU A 193 -9.65 5.47 -7.80
C GLU A 193 -10.82 4.91 -8.61
N PHE A 194 -11.04 3.62 -8.54
CA PHE A 194 -12.15 2.93 -9.18
C PHE A 194 -13.51 3.47 -8.72
N LEU A 195 -13.64 3.77 -7.42
CA LEU A 195 -14.93 4.15 -6.82
C LEU A 195 -15.27 5.65 -6.95
N GLY A 196 -14.28 6.53 -7.00
CA GLY A 196 -14.62 7.94 -6.83
C GLY A 196 -13.62 8.94 -7.41
N ARG A 197 -12.73 8.52 -8.32
CA ARG A 197 -11.79 9.44 -8.95
C ARG A 197 -12.05 9.55 -10.46
N SER A 198 -11.59 10.66 -11.06
CA SER A 198 -11.67 10.93 -12.50
C SER A 198 -10.31 10.80 -13.21
N ASN A 199 -9.30 10.28 -12.51
CA ASN A 199 -7.97 10.00 -13.03
C ASN A 199 -7.26 8.98 -12.15
N GLY A 200 -6.22 8.34 -12.68
CA GLY A 200 -5.48 7.25 -12.06
C GLY A 200 -5.72 5.92 -12.78
N VAL A 201 -4.88 4.93 -12.48
CA VAL A 201 -4.98 3.59 -13.09
C VAL A 201 -6.30 2.91 -12.70
N GLY A 202 -6.73 3.02 -11.43
CA GLY A 202 -7.99 2.44 -10.97
C GLY A 202 -9.21 3.07 -11.64
N PHE A 203 -9.15 4.37 -11.96
CA PHE A 203 -10.19 5.04 -12.76
C PHE A 203 -10.24 4.48 -14.19
N GLN A 204 -9.10 4.26 -14.84
CA GLN A 204 -9.05 3.67 -16.17
C GLN A 204 -9.62 2.25 -16.19
N ILE A 205 -9.27 1.44 -15.20
CA ILE A 205 -9.87 0.10 -15.02
C ILE A 205 -11.40 0.21 -14.94
N HIS A 206 -11.93 1.17 -14.16
CA HIS A 206 -13.39 1.36 -14.06
C HIS A 206 -14.02 1.77 -15.40
N LEU A 207 -13.40 2.72 -16.08
CA LEU A 207 -13.87 3.25 -17.35
C LEU A 207 -13.94 2.16 -18.43
N TYR A 208 -12.85 1.44 -18.64
CA TYR A 208 -12.78 0.40 -19.67
C TYR A 208 -13.59 -0.85 -19.29
N PHE A 209 -13.73 -1.14 -17.99
CA PHE A 209 -14.67 -2.16 -17.52
C PHE A 209 -16.13 -1.83 -17.93
N GLN A 210 -16.55 -0.56 -17.79
CA GLN A 210 -17.89 -0.12 -18.23
C GLN A 210 -18.06 -0.13 -19.75
N LEU A 211 -16.97 0.03 -20.50
CA LEU A 211 -16.98 -0.02 -21.97
C LEU A 211 -16.83 -1.44 -22.52
N PHE A 212 -16.66 -2.45 -21.65
CA PHE A 212 -16.36 -3.85 -22.01
C PHE A 212 -15.08 -4.00 -22.85
N ASP A 213 -14.13 -3.07 -22.73
CA ASP A 213 -12.84 -3.13 -23.40
C ASP A 213 -11.83 -3.86 -22.52
N THR A 214 -11.83 -5.18 -22.61
CA THR A 214 -10.97 -6.06 -21.81
C THR A 214 -9.49 -5.98 -22.19
N ALA A 215 -9.15 -5.54 -23.41
CA ALA A 215 -7.77 -5.39 -23.83
C ALA A 215 -7.07 -4.21 -23.13
N THR A 216 -7.83 -3.18 -22.75
CA THR A 216 -7.34 -1.98 -22.08
C THR A 216 -7.46 -2.06 -20.54
N VAL A 217 -8.33 -2.91 -19.99
CA VAL A 217 -8.44 -3.18 -18.55
C VAL A 217 -7.21 -3.93 -18.02
#